data_b3accae4d8cac5fc324aee539e13b065
#
_entry.id   b3accae4d8cac5fc324aee539e13b065
#
_cell.length_a   1.000
_cell.length_b   1.000
_cell.length_c   1.000
_cell.angle_alpha   90.00
_cell.angle_beta   90.00
_cell.angle_gamma   90.00
#
_symmetry.space_group_name_H-M   'P 1'
#
loop_
_entity.id
_entity.type
_entity.pdbx_description
1 polymer ?
#
loop_
_entity_poly.entity_id
_entity_poly.type
_entity_poly.pdbx_seq_one_letter_code
_entity_poly.pdbx_strand_id
1 'polypeptide(L)'
;MFEFGRDLRKIFAQAKDSDDLSWLELVGTDLLFQEARQQTTDAGRVSCARPYAAWSKASAMWREHARRAGATDSLTKATDAATDAAKHARNADEGARATLDAARVLMLRFDLCGGPEHLVAALALLPASGQPTQVATATAMAALSARIRARQVWLGGDMAVLGTVLGMMDIVIRAARGKASTDIEELLLERAGLALELGVAMRDPKRLDEAGQTLQGLVAAASPDYRPLSRARALTLCASGMGALAAMANDPDAADQARVLFDAAADQFTPDHSPMDWVTIQLVRSQGPTPPSQDVLSQAEDLTRGRGLTLGALAKEARYGREIDVLASLGDLDGLAQVETGLLDGLRRRRPGTTELDWAADQVLLGRIAMARSRLTGTDGSGLRLALIEAAATAREQGVRSLAERADQLTERLCVTA
;
A
#
# COMPACT_ATOMS: atom_id res chain seq x y z
N MET A 1 -38.94 -0.09 -4.51
CA MET A 1 -37.82 -0.90 -3.96
C MET A 1 -37.40 -2.08 -4.83
N PHE A 2 -38.34 -2.79 -5.49
CA PHE A 2 -38.03 -3.96 -6.35
C PHE A 2 -37.43 -3.59 -7.74
N GLU A 3 -37.71 -2.43 -8.30
CA GLU A 3 -37.17 -2.00 -9.60
C GLU A 3 -35.69 -1.62 -9.51
N PHE A 4 -35.28 -0.94 -8.45
CA PHE A 4 -33.88 -0.56 -8.22
C PHE A 4 -32.94 -1.77 -8.16
N GLY A 5 -33.37 -2.85 -7.51
CA GLY A 5 -32.59 -4.11 -7.45
C GLY A 5 -32.50 -4.86 -8.80
N ARG A 6 -33.44 -4.64 -9.70
CA ARG A 6 -33.44 -5.26 -11.04
C ARG A 6 -32.53 -4.50 -12.00
N ASP A 7 -32.47 -3.18 -11.90
CA ASP A 7 -31.61 -2.33 -12.71
C ASP A 7 -30.14 -2.44 -12.30
N LEU A 8 -29.86 -2.52 -11.00
CA LEU A 8 -28.52 -2.85 -10.50
C LEU A 8 -28.02 -4.20 -11.04
N ARG A 9 -28.85 -5.26 -11.00
CA ARG A 9 -28.46 -6.56 -11.55
C ARG A 9 -28.17 -6.52 -13.05
N LYS A 10 -28.90 -5.73 -13.82
CA LYS A 10 -28.64 -5.54 -15.25
C LYS A 10 -27.35 -4.79 -15.49
N ILE A 11 -27.09 -3.71 -14.72
CA ILE A 11 -25.83 -2.95 -14.77
C ILE A 11 -24.64 -3.86 -14.45
N PHE A 12 -24.75 -4.67 -13.38
CA PHE A 12 -23.70 -5.63 -13.03
C PHE A 12 -23.53 -6.73 -14.09
N ALA A 13 -24.61 -7.23 -14.70
CA ALA A 13 -24.51 -8.23 -15.75
C ALA A 13 -23.80 -7.65 -16.99
N GLN A 14 -24.15 -6.42 -17.40
CA GLN A 14 -23.49 -5.73 -18.53
C GLN A 14 -22.02 -5.40 -18.20
N ALA A 15 -21.72 -4.97 -16.97
CA ALA A 15 -20.37 -4.72 -16.52
C ALA A 15 -19.51 -6.00 -16.49
N LYS A 16 -20.10 -7.13 -16.13
CA LYS A 16 -19.44 -8.44 -16.17
C LYS A 16 -19.05 -8.88 -17.59
N ASP A 17 -19.82 -8.53 -18.60
CA ASP A 17 -19.53 -8.85 -20.02
C ASP A 17 -18.51 -7.87 -20.63
N SER A 18 -18.24 -6.76 -19.95
CA SER A 18 -17.23 -5.77 -20.37
C SER A 18 -15.82 -6.22 -19.99
N ASP A 19 -14.84 -5.78 -20.78
CA ASP A 19 -13.41 -5.87 -20.43
C ASP A 19 -13.00 -4.78 -19.41
N ASP A 20 -13.88 -3.81 -19.13
CA ASP A 20 -13.70 -2.80 -18.08
C ASP A 20 -13.99 -3.39 -16.69
N LEU A 21 -12.99 -3.37 -15.84
CA LEU A 21 -13.07 -3.89 -14.48
C LEU A 21 -13.31 -2.81 -13.41
N SER A 22 -13.64 -1.57 -13.82
CA SER A 22 -13.89 -0.46 -12.87
C SER A 22 -15.04 -0.76 -11.89
N TRP A 23 -16.02 -1.56 -12.31
CA TRP A 23 -17.11 -2.01 -11.44
C TRP A 23 -16.67 -2.81 -10.21
N LEU A 24 -15.45 -3.37 -10.21
CA LEU A 24 -14.89 -4.07 -9.05
C LEU A 24 -14.78 -3.14 -7.84
N GLU A 25 -14.64 -1.83 -8.07
CA GLU A 25 -14.61 -0.85 -6.98
C GLU A 25 -15.92 -0.74 -6.21
N LEU A 26 -17.05 -1.18 -6.80
CA LEU A 26 -18.40 -1.08 -6.22
C LEU A 26 -18.78 -2.30 -5.38
N VAL A 27 -18.02 -3.37 -5.43
CA VAL A 27 -18.35 -4.62 -4.72
C VAL A 27 -17.45 -4.83 -3.53
N GLY A 28 -17.99 -5.35 -2.42
CA GLY A 28 -17.22 -5.72 -1.24
C GLY A 28 -16.34 -6.95 -1.46
N THR A 29 -15.38 -7.18 -0.56
CA THR A 29 -14.39 -8.26 -0.68
C THR A 29 -15.02 -9.65 -0.77
N ASP A 30 -16.09 -9.93 -0.05
CA ASP A 30 -16.76 -11.25 -0.07
C ASP A 30 -17.38 -11.54 -1.43
N LEU A 31 -18.10 -10.56 -2.01
CA LEU A 31 -18.68 -10.71 -3.35
C LEU A 31 -17.60 -10.80 -4.41
N LEU A 32 -16.55 -10.00 -4.30
CA LEU A 32 -15.38 -10.06 -5.19
C LEU A 32 -14.72 -11.45 -5.17
N PHE A 33 -14.59 -12.07 -3.99
CA PHE A 33 -14.08 -13.43 -3.85
C PHE A 33 -14.94 -14.45 -4.59
N GLN A 34 -16.28 -14.37 -4.42
CA GLN A 34 -17.22 -15.27 -5.09
C GLN A 34 -17.15 -15.09 -6.62
N GLU A 35 -17.12 -13.87 -7.09
CA GLU A 35 -17.01 -13.54 -8.52
C GLU A 35 -15.70 -14.02 -9.13
N ALA A 36 -14.56 -13.81 -8.44
CA ALA A 36 -13.26 -14.31 -8.87
C ALA A 36 -13.25 -15.86 -8.97
N ARG A 37 -13.87 -16.54 -7.99
CA ARG A 37 -14.01 -17.99 -7.99
C ARG A 37 -14.88 -18.48 -9.15
N GLN A 38 -16.01 -17.82 -9.38
CA GLN A 38 -16.91 -18.14 -10.51
C GLN A 38 -16.20 -17.93 -11.84
N GLN A 39 -15.50 -16.80 -12.01
CA GLN A 39 -14.75 -16.49 -13.21
C GLN A 39 -13.64 -17.52 -13.49
N THR A 40 -12.95 -18.00 -12.45
CA THR A 40 -11.95 -19.07 -12.56
C THR A 40 -12.59 -20.36 -13.05
N THR A 41 -13.75 -20.73 -12.47
CA THR A 41 -14.48 -21.92 -12.88
C THR A 41 -14.92 -21.85 -14.34
N ASP A 42 -15.43 -20.69 -14.77
CA ASP A 42 -15.90 -20.48 -16.15
C ASP A 42 -14.71 -20.47 -17.15
N ALA A 43 -13.57 -19.89 -16.78
CA ALA A 43 -12.36 -19.91 -17.59
C ALA A 43 -11.81 -21.34 -17.82
N GLY A 44 -11.92 -22.21 -16.81
CA GLY A 44 -11.47 -23.61 -16.87
C GLY A 44 -12.40 -24.57 -17.63
N ARG A 45 -13.58 -24.12 -18.08
CA ARG A 45 -14.51 -24.98 -18.82
C ARG A 45 -13.99 -25.26 -20.23
N VAL A 46 -14.11 -26.49 -20.69
CA VAL A 46 -13.76 -26.88 -22.08
C VAL A 46 -14.54 -26.06 -23.12
N SER A 47 -15.76 -25.64 -22.78
CA SER A 47 -16.64 -24.82 -23.65
C SER A 47 -16.31 -23.33 -23.61
N CYS A 48 -15.27 -22.87 -22.93
CA CYS A 48 -14.91 -21.46 -22.86
C CYS A 48 -14.48 -20.94 -24.24
N ALA A 49 -15.26 -20.01 -24.80
CA ALA A 49 -15.02 -19.50 -26.16
C ALA A 49 -13.76 -18.61 -26.26
N ARG A 50 -13.40 -17.92 -25.18
CA ARG A 50 -12.25 -17.00 -25.11
C ARG A 50 -11.40 -17.28 -23.87
N PRO A 51 -10.68 -18.42 -23.81
CA PRO A 51 -9.99 -18.86 -22.59
C PRO A 51 -8.92 -17.86 -22.12
N TYR A 52 -8.12 -17.28 -23.03
CA TYR A 52 -7.16 -16.24 -22.68
C TYR A 52 -7.83 -15.07 -21.92
N ALA A 53 -8.86 -14.46 -22.50
CA ALA A 53 -9.54 -13.32 -21.87
C ALA A 53 -10.20 -13.69 -20.53
N ALA A 54 -10.76 -14.90 -20.43
CA ALA A 54 -11.39 -15.39 -19.21
C ALA A 54 -10.36 -15.57 -18.08
N TRP A 55 -9.20 -16.14 -18.36
CA TRP A 55 -8.13 -16.32 -17.41
C TRP A 55 -7.45 -15.00 -17.01
N SER A 56 -7.23 -14.07 -17.96
CA SER A 56 -6.70 -12.73 -17.64
C SER A 56 -7.65 -11.96 -16.71
N LYS A 57 -8.97 -12.05 -16.98
CA LYS A 57 -10.00 -11.47 -16.09
C LYS A 57 -9.99 -12.11 -14.69
N ALA A 58 -9.88 -13.44 -14.60
CA ALA A 58 -9.77 -14.14 -13.31
C ALA A 58 -8.53 -13.68 -12.53
N SER A 59 -7.37 -13.55 -13.19
CA SER A 59 -6.15 -13.03 -12.58
C SER A 59 -6.33 -11.62 -12.01
N ALA A 60 -6.94 -10.72 -12.78
CA ALA A 60 -7.22 -9.36 -12.34
C ALA A 60 -8.16 -9.30 -11.12
N MET A 61 -9.22 -10.13 -11.10
CA MET A 61 -10.15 -10.22 -9.98
C MET A 61 -9.49 -10.77 -8.71
N TRP A 62 -8.70 -11.83 -8.82
CA TRP A 62 -7.95 -12.38 -7.69
C TRP A 62 -6.89 -11.40 -7.17
N ARG A 63 -6.22 -10.67 -8.05
CA ARG A 63 -5.28 -9.61 -7.68
C ARG A 63 -5.98 -8.49 -6.91
N GLU A 64 -7.15 -8.03 -7.39
CA GLU A 64 -7.93 -7.00 -6.70
C GLU A 64 -8.43 -7.49 -5.34
N HIS A 65 -8.90 -8.73 -5.23
CA HIS A 65 -9.28 -9.32 -3.95
C HIS A 65 -8.07 -9.40 -2.99
N ALA A 66 -6.91 -9.88 -3.47
CA ALA A 66 -5.69 -9.93 -2.66
C ALA A 66 -5.30 -8.56 -2.12
N ARG A 67 -5.34 -7.52 -2.98
CA ARG A 67 -5.01 -6.15 -2.62
C ARG A 67 -5.90 -5.60 -1.52
N ARG A 68 -7.22 -5.83 -1.63
CA ARG A 68 -8.22 -5.25 -0.70
C ARG A 68 -8.34 -6.05 0.60
N ALA A 69 -8.32 -7.38 0.50
CA ALA A 69 -8.49 -8.28 1.65
C ALA A 69 -7.17 -8.64 2.36
N GLY A 70 -6.00 -8.36 1.76
CA GLY A 70 -4.72 -8.85 2.28
C GLY A 70 -4.60 -10.38 2.22
N ALA A 71 -5.27 -11.04 1.26
CA ALA A 71 -5.35 -12.49 1.18
C ALA A 71 -4.22 -13.05 0.31
N THR A 72 -3.17 -13.59 0.92
CA THR A 72 -2.00 -14.17 0.22
C THR A 72 -2.37 -15.36 -0.67
N ASP A 73 -3.37 -16.17 -0.28
CA ASP A 73 -3.90 -17.24 -1.12
C ASP A 73 -4.47 -16.72 -2.45
N SER A 74 -5.04 -15.53 -2.45
CA SER A 74 -5.55 -14.89 -3.67
C SER A 74 -4.43 -14.42 -4.59
N LEU A 75 -3.25 -14.07 -4.06
CA LEU A 75 -2.05 -13.83 -4.89
C LEU A 75 -1.63 -15.09 -5.63
N THR A 76 -1.67 -16.26 -4.97
CA THR A 76 -1.36 -17.54 -5.62
C THR A 76 -2.36 -17.82 -6.74
N LYS A 77 -3.66 -17.67 -6.48
CA LYS A 77 -4.71 -17.84 -7.50
C LYS A 77 -4.58 -16.85 -8.66
N ALA A 78 -4.17 -15.61 -8.38
CA ALA A 78 -3.90 -14.62 -9.42
C ALA A 78 -2.71 -15.02 -10.29
N THR A 79 -1.64 -15.58 -9.68
CA THR A 79 -0.47 -16.09 -10.38
C THR A 79 -0.84 -17.28 -11.28
N ASP A 80 -1.59 -18.24 -10.76
CA ASP A 80 -2.05 -19.42 -11.50
C ASP A 80 -2.90 -19.00 -12.70
N ALA A 81 -3.85 -18.09 -12.49
CA ALA A 81 -4.70 -17.57 -13.56
C ALA A 81 -3.91 -16.79 -14.63
N ALA A 82 -2.90 -15.99 -14.25
CA ALA A 82 -2.00 -15.33 -15.20
C ALA A 82 -1.19 -16.34 -16.01
N THR A 83 -0.72 -17.41 -15.36
CA THR A 83 -0.01 -18.51 -16.02
C THR A 83 -0.91 -19.26 -17.02
N ASP A 84 -2.15 -19.52 -16.65
CA ASP A 84 -3.12 -20.15 -17.56
C ASP A 84 -3.51 -19.22 -18.69
N ALA A 85 -3.65 -17.91 -18.47
CA ALA A 85 -3.80 -16.93 -19.54
C ALA A 85 -2.64 -17.00 -20.54
N ALA A 86 -1.39 -17.06 -20.06
CA ALA A 86 -0.21 -17.16 -20.90
C ALA A 86 -0.21 -18.43 -21.80
N LYS A 87 -0.67 -19.58 -21.26
CA LYS A 87 -0.80 -20.84 -22.03
C LYS A 87 -1.84 -20.72 -23.17
N HIS A 88 -2.83 -19.86 -22.99
CA HIS A 88 -3.91 -19.66 -23.99
C HIS A 88 -3.69 -18.43 -24.87
N ALA A 89 -2.59 -17.71 -24.74
CA ALA A 89 -2.24 -16.58 -25.59
C ALA A 89 -2.01 -17.03 -27.03
N ARG A 90 -2.64 -16.34 -27.98
CA ARG A 90 -2.63 -16.68 -29.41
C ARG A 90 -1.73 -15.78 -30.25
N ASN A 91 -1.30 -14.67 -29.70
CA ASN A 91 -0.47 -13.68 -30.36
C ASN A 91 0.47 -12.98 -29.37
N ALA A 92 1.41 -12.19 -29.90
CA ALA A 92 2.41 -11.51 -29.10
C ALA A 92 1.79 -10.50 -28.09
N ASP A 93 0.71 -9.83 -28.44
CA ASP A 93 0.05 -8.87 -27.55
C ASP A 93 -0.66 -9.56 -26.38
N GLU A 94 -1.32 -10.70 -26.61
CA GLU A 94 -1.88 -11.51 -25.52
C GLU A 94 -0.80 -12.06 -24.61
N GLY A 95 0.31 -12.55 -25.17
CA GLY A 95 1.47 -12.99 -24.41
C GLY A 95 2.07 -11.87 -23.54
N ALA A 96 2.23 -10.68 -24.12
CA ALA A 96 2.74 -9.51 -23.41
C ALA A 96 1.79 -9.06 -22.28
N ARG A 97 0.48 -9.10 -22.49
CA ARG A 97 -0.51 -8.79 -21.44
C ARG A 97 -0.51 -9.83 -20.32
N ALA A 98 -0.42 -11.12 -20.61
CA ALA A 98 -0.30 -12.16 -19.59
C ALA A 98 0.97 -11.98 -18.74
N THR A 99 2.08 -11.60 -19.38
CA THR A 99 3.33 -11.25 -18.67
C THR A 99 3.16 -10.00 -17.81
N LEU A 100 2.46 -8.99 -18.30
CA LEU A 100 2.11 -7.77 -17.55
C LEU A 100 1.28 -8.11 -16.31
N ASP A 101 0.29 -8.99 -16.42
CA ASP A 101 -0.53 -9.43 -15.29
C ASP A 101 0.31 -10.20 -14.25
N ALA A 102 1.20 -11.08 -14.68
CA ALA A 102 2.14 -11.76 -13.78
C ALA A 102 3.07 -10.77 -13.04
N ALA A 103 3.61 -9.77 -13.75
CA ALA A 103 4.44 -8.73 -13.14
C ALA A 103 3.66 -7.86 -12.13
N ARG A 104 2.38 -7.55 -12.42
CA ARG A 104 1.48 -6.86 -11.47
C ARG A 104 1.23 -7.66 -10.19
N VAL A 105 1.08 -8.99 -10.30
CA VAL A 105 0.93 -9.87 -9.13
C VAL A 105 2.18 -9.86 -8.27
N LEU A 106 3.38 -9.91 -8.87
CA LEU A 106 4.64 -9.82 -8.12
C LEU A 106 4.81 -8.47 -7.44
N MET A 107 4.48 -7.36 -8.11
CA MET A 107 4.51 -6.04 -7.49
C MET A 107 3.54 -5.96 -6.30
N LEU A 108 2.31 -6.49 -6.43
CA LEU A 108 1.36 -6.54 -5.33
C LEU A 108 1.84 -7.47 -4.20
N ARG A 109 2.54 -8.56 -4.51
CA ARG A 109 3.13 -9.41 -3.48
C ARG A 109 4.16 -8.64 -2.64
N PHE A 110 5.00 -7.84 -3.29
CA PHE A 110 5.87 -6.91 -2.59
C PHE A 110 5.09 -5.93 -1.70
N ASP A 111 4.01 -5.31 -2.21
CA ASP A 111 3.21 -4.35 -1.45
C ASP A 111 2.59 -4.97 -0.20
N LEU A 112 2.16 -6.23 -0.26
CA LEU A 112 1.49 -6.90 0.84
C LEU A 112 2.45 -7.59 1.83
N CYS A 113 3.49 -8.22 1.31
CA CYS A 113 4.35 -9.13 2.09
C CYS A 113 5.79 -8.64 2.24
N GLY A 114 6.17 -7.57 1.52
CA GLY A 114 7.57 -7.14 1.43
C GLY A 114 8.39 -8.02 0.48
N GLY A 115 9.71 -7.99 0.63
CA GLY A 115 10.64 -8.75 -0.21
C GLY A 115 10.98 -8.05 -1.52
N PRO A 116 12.04 -7.20 -1.56
CA PRO A 116 12.46 -6.45 -2.76
C PRO A 116 12.75 -7.34 -3.97
N GLU A 117 13.05 -8.62 -3.77
CA GLU A 117 13.25 -9.64 -4.83
C GLU A 117 12.01 -9.79 -5.72
N HIS A 118 10.81 -9.53 -5.20
CA HIS A 118 9.58 -9.55 -5.97
C HIS A 118 9.54 -8.42 -7.01
N LEU A 119 10.08 -7.24 -6.69
CA LEU A 119 10.21 -6.14 -7.65
C LEU A 119 11.25 -6.45 -8.73
N VAL A 120 12.36 -7.10 -8.36
CA VAL A 120 13.39 -7.53 -9.30
C VAL A 120 12.81 -8.56 -10.26
N ALA A 121 12.10 -9.58 -9.74
CA ALA A 121 11.44 -10.59 -10.56
C ALA A 121 10.37 -10.00 -11.48
N ALA A 122 9.55 -9.06 -10.97
CA ALA A 122 8.53 -8.38 -11.78
C ALA A 122 9.16 -7.59 -12.95
N LEU A 123 10.25 -6.87 -12.68
CA LEU A 123 10.95 -6.10 -13.71
C LEU A 123 11.62 -7.02 -14.76
N ALA A 124 12.14 -8.18 -14.35
CA ALA A 124 12.77 -9.14 -15.24
C ALA A 124 11.78 -9.81 -16.22
N LEU A 125 10.50 -9.92 -15.86
CA LEU A 125 9.47 -10.46 -16.74
C LEU A 125 9.17 -9.54 -17.93
N LEU A 126 9.16 -8.23 -17.73
CA LEU A 126 8.66 -7.26 -18.72
C LEU A 126 9.42 -7.25 -20.04
N PRO A 127 10.76 -7.32 -20.12
CA PRO A 127 11.50 -7.39 -21.39
C PRO A 127 11.49 -8.80 -22.03
N ALA A 128 11.16 -9.86 -21.27
CA ALA A 128 11.13 -11.23 -21.77
C ALA A 128 9.93 -11.51 -22.72
N SER A 129 8.86 -10.72 -22.62
CA SER A 129 7.76 -10.75 -23.59
C SER A 129 8.19 -10.04 -24.88
N GLY A 130 7.93 -10.65 -26.04
CA GLY A 130 8.18 -10.00 -27.33
C GLY A 130 7.58 -8.59 -27.39
N GLN A 131 8.10 -7.73 -28.27
CA GLN A 131 7.58 -6.36 -28.37
C GLN A 131 6.09 -6.38 -28.76
N PRO A 132 5.21 -5.80 -27.93
CA PRO A 132 3.79 -5.74 -28.26
C PRO A 132 3.56 -4.82 -29.47
N THR A 133 2.67 -5.23 -30.36
CA THR A 133 2.29 -4.41 -31.51
C THR A 133 1.25 -3.36 -31.16
N GLN A 134 0.45 -3.61 -30.11
CA GLN A 134 -0.56 -2.67 -29.64
C GLN A 134 0.08 -1.61 -28.70
N VAL A 135 -0.13 -0.35 -29.10
CA VAL A 135 0.39 0.80 -28.32
C VAL A 135 -0.12 0.80 -26.87
N ALA A 136 -1.37 0.38 -26.64
CA ALA A 136 -1.93 0.30 -25.29
C ALA A 136 -1.15 -0.68 -24.39
N THR A 137 -0.81 -1.87 -24.90
CA THR A 137 -0.01 -2.88 -24.19
C THR A 137 1.40 -2.37 -23.91
N ALA A 138 2.06 -1.75 -24.91
CA ALA A 138 3.38 -1.14 -24.74
C ALA A 138 3.36 -0.03 -23.69
N THR A 139 2.34 0.83 -23.69
CA THR A 139 2.17 1.89 -22.69
C THR A 139 1.99 1.33 -21.27
N ALA A 140 1.15 0.30 -21.10
CA ALA A 140 0.93 -0.36 -19.82
C ALA A 140 2.22 -1.01 -19.28
N MET A 141 3.01 -1.66 -20.15
CA MET A 141 4.31 -2.23 -19.77
C MET A 141 5.31 -1.13 -19.34
N ALA A 142 5.36 -0.03 -20.08
CA ALA A 142 6.22 1.11 -19.73
C ALA A 142 5.80 1.76 -18.40
N ALA A 143 4.49 1.91 -18.16
CA ALA A 143 3.94 2.43 -16.91
C ALA A 143 4.31 1.53 -15.72
N LEU A 144 4.10 0.22 -15.83
CA LEU A 144 4.45 -0.73 -14.78
C LEU A 144 5.96 -0.77 -14.52
N SER A 145 6.78 -0.79 -15.59
CA SER A 145 8.25 -0.74 -15.46
C SER A 145 8.72 0.52 -14.73
N ALA A 146 8.14 1.68 -15.05
CA ALA A 146 8.47 2.94 -14.38
C ALA A 146 8.09 2.90 -12.89
N ARG A 147 6.92 2.36 -12.54
CA ARG A 147 6.46 2.19 -11.15
C ARG A 147 7.38 1.26 -10.36
N ILE A 148 7.75 0.10 -10.91
CA ILE A 148 8.64 -0.85 -10.23
C ILE A 148 10.02 -0.20 -9.97
N ARG A 149 10.59 0.48 -10.95
CA ARG A 149 11.88 1.18 -10.80
C ARG A 149 11.79 2.29 -9.75
N ALA A 150 10.70 3.04 -9.73
CA ALA A 150 10.50 4.10 -8.74
C ALA A 150 10.51 3.54 -7.31
N ARG A 151 9.83 2.40 -7.08
CA ARG A 151 9.85 1.71 -5.79
C ARG A 151 11.22 1.19 -5.41
N GLN A 152 11.97 0.59 -6.35
CA GLN A 152 13.34 0.14 -6.09
C GLN A 152 14.25 1.29 -5.65
N VAL A 153 14.17 2.44 -6.34
CA VAL A 153 14.94 3.64 -5.98
C VAL A 153 14.49 4.22 -4.65
N TRP A 154 13.17 4.26 -4.41
CA TRP A 154 12.62 4.69 -3.13
C TRP A 154 13.13 3.86 -1.96
N LEU A 155 13.20 2.54 -2.10
CA LEU A 155 13.76 1.64 -1.09
C LEU A 155 15.25 1.89 -0.83
N GLY A 156 16.01 2.23 -1.87
CA GLY A 156 17.42 2.58 -1.76
C GLY A 156 17.70 3.90 -1.05
N GLY A 157 16.69 4.76 -0.86
CA GLY A 157 16.80 6.01 -0.12
C GLY A 157 17.55 7.14 -0.84
N ASP A 158 17.94 6.95 -2.11
CA ASP A 158 18.64 7.98 -2.89
C ASP A 158 17.66 8.99 -3.49
N MET A 159 17.53 10.13 -2.81
CA MET A 159 16.61 11.20 -3.22
C MET A 159 17.01 11.85 -4.55
N ALA A 160 18.29 11.88 -4.91
CA ALA A 160 18.74 12.45 -6.17
C ALA A 160 18.33 11.55 -7.35
N VAL A 161 18.52 10.24 -7.19
CA VAL A 161 18.06 9.24 -8.18
C VAL A 161 16.53 9.21 -8.26
N LEU A 162 15.82 9.38 -7.15
CA LEU A 162 14.35 9.47 -7.14
C LEU A 162 13.86 10.63 -8.01
N GLY A 163 14.48 11.81 -7.93
CA GLY A 163 14.17 12.95 -8.81
C GLY A 163 14.31 12.61 -10.30
N THR A 164 15.32 11.83 -10.67
CA THR A 164 15.52 11.36 -12.06
C THR A 164 14.42 10.39 -12.49
N VAL A 165 14.04 9.47 -11.62
CA VAL A 165 12.97 8.47 -11.91
C VAL A 165 11.62 9.16 -12.06
N LEU A 166 11.29 10.17 -11.25
CA LEU A 166 10.08 10.97 -11.45
C LEU A 166 10.05 11.61 -12.85
N GLY A 167 11.19 12.12 -13.33
CA GLY A 167 11.31 12.61 -14.72
C GLY A 167 11.06 11.52 -15.78
N MET A 168 11.50 10.29 -15.54
CA MET A 168 11.19 9.14 -16.43
C MET A 168 9.70 8.81 -16.42
N MET A 169 9.03 8.82 -15.24
CA MET A 169 7.58 8.65 -15.16
C MET A 169 6.84 9.71 -15.97
N ASP A 170 7.29 10.97 -15.92
CA ASP A 170 6.73 12.07 -16.73
C ASP A 170 6.85 11.84 -18.23
N ILE A 171 7.91 11.21 -18.71
CA ILE A 171 8.05 10.84 -20.13
C ILE A 171 6.97 9.83 -20.53
N VAL A 172 6.74 8.79 -19.72
CA VAL A 172 5.71 7.78 -19.97
C VAL A 172 4.31 8.41 -19.95
N ILE A 173 4.02 9.26 -18.95
CA ILE A 173 2.73 9.98 -18.84
C ILE A 173 2.48 10.86 -20.07
N ARG A 174 3.50 11.61 -20.50
CA ARG A 174 3.38 12.47 -21.70
C ARG A 174 3.19 11.66 -22.98
N ALA A 175 3.86 10.53 -23.12
CA ALA A 175 3.69 9.64 -24.28
C ALA A 175 2.29 9.03 -24.36
N ALA A 176 1.62 8.87 -23.21
CA ALA A 176 0.27 8.32 -23.09
C ALA A 176 -0.85 9.37 -23.20
N ARG A 177 -0.54 10.66 -23.40
CA ARG A 177 -1.54 11.75 -23.44
C ARG A 177 -2.65 11.45 -24.43
N GLY A 178 -3.90 11.66 -23.98
CA GLY A 178 -5.11 11.40 -24.73
C GLY A 178 -5.61 9.94 -24.68
N LYS A 179 -4.92 9.06 -23.95
CA LYS A 179 -5.33 7.67 -23.73
C LYS A 179 -5.60 7.48 -22.24
N ALA A 180 -6.84 7.67 -21.84
CA ALA A 180 -7.26 7.32 -20.48
C ALA A 180 -7.09 5.79 -20.30
N SER A 181 -6.28 5.38 -19.34
CA SER A 181 -6.15 3.98 -18.94
C SER A 181 -5.86 3.92 -17.45
N THR A 182 -6.35 2.88 -16.80
CA THR A 182 -6.09 2.61 -15.37
C THR A 182 -4.59 2.58 -15.05
N ASP A 183 -3.75 2.07 -15.96
CA ASP A 183 -2.31 2.02 -15.76
C ASP A 183 -1.67 3.42 -15.67
N ILE A 184 -2.17 4.37 -16.46
CA ILE A 184 -1.69 5.75 -16.43
C ILE A 184 -2.18 6.48 -15.18
N GLU A 185 -3.42 6.22 -14.76
CA GLU A 185 -3.95 6.78 -13.49
C GLU A 185 -3.17 6.26 -12.29
N GLU A 186 -2.88 4.96 -12.24
CA GLU A 186 -2.03 4.36 -11.20
C GLU A 186 -0.60 4.92 -11.23
N LEU A 187 -0.04 5.16 -12.43
CA LEU A 187 1.27 5.79 -12.58
C LEU A 187 1.27 7.23 -12.09
N LEU A 188 0.23 8.01 -12.40
CA LEU A 188 0.06 9.38 -11.92
C LEU A 188 -0.07 9.43 -10.39
N LEU A 189 -0.85 8.54 -9.81
CA LEU A 189 -1.07 8.44 -8.38
C LEU A 189 0.27 8.14 -7.65
N GLU A 190 1.01 7.15 -8.13
CA GLU A 190 2.29 6.76 -7.55
C GLU A 190 3.35 7.86 -7.73
N ARG A 191 3.42 8.48 -8.90
CA ARG A 191 4.32 9.62 -9.17
C ARG A 191 4.01 10.78 -8.22
N ALA A 192 2.74 11.10 -8.01
CA ALA A 192 2.34 12.18 -7.10
C ALA A 192 2.69 11.86 -5.64
N GLY A 193 2.47 10.62 -5.18
CA GLY A 193 2.88 10.18 -3.85
C GLY A 193 4.39 10.31 -3.64
N LEU A 194 5.21 9.81 -4.56
CA LEU A 194 6.67 9.94 -4.48
C LEU A 194 7.15 11.39 -4.58
N ALA A 195 6.45 12.25 -5.35
CA ALA A 195 6.77 13.67 -5.42
C ALA A 195 6.43 14.40 -4.10
N LEU A 196 5.36 14.02 -3.40
CA LEU A 196 5.06 14.50 -2.04
C LEU A 196 6.18 14.13 -1.08
N GLU A 197 6.59 12.87 -1.05
CA GLU A 197 7.66 12.38 -0.17
C GLU A 197 8.99 13.14 -0.44
N LEU A 198 9.35 13.30 -1.71
CA LEU A 198 10.54 14.06 -2.09
C LEU A 198 10.40 15.55 -1.72
N GLY A 199 9.21 16.13 -1.92
CA GLY A 199 8.92 17.52 -1.54
C GLY A 199 9.04 17.76 -0.04
N VAL A 200 8.54 16.82 0.78
CA VAL A 200 8.69 16.86 2.24
C VAL A 200 10.16 16.73 2.65
N ALA A 201 10.87 15.73 2.11
CA ALA A 201 12.28 15.48 2.45
C ALA A 201 13.19 16.67 2.09
N MET A 202 12.93 17.32 0.96
CA MET A 202 13.71 18.48 0.47
C MET A 202 13.16 19.83 0.96
N ARG A 203 12.02 19.84 1.67
CA ARG A 203 11.27 21.05 2.03
C ARG A 203 10.99 21.95 0.81
N ASP A 204 10.58 21.34 -0.31
CA ASP A 204 10.31 22.01 -1.58
C ASP A 204 8.81 22.25 -1.77
N PRO A 205 8.29 23.45 -1.46
CA PRO A 205 6.86 23.75 -1.54
C PRO A 205 6.32 23.70 -2.97
N LYS A 206 7.16 23.95 -3.98
CA LYS A 206 6.75 23.88 -5.38
C LYS A 206 6.42 22.44 -5.79
N ARG A 207 7.23 21.48 -5.38
CA ARG A 207 6.96 20.05 -5.63
C ARG A 207 5.70 19.59 -4.92
N LEU A 208 5.48 20.05 -3.70
CA LEU A 208 4.27 19.74 -2.95
C LEU A 208 3.01 20.28 -3.64
N ASP A 209 3.07 21.51 -4.16
CA ASP A 209 1.98 22.11 -4.92
C ASP A 209 1.70 21.37 -6.24
N GLU A 210 2.73 21.07 -7.04
CA GLU A 210 2.60 20.31 -8.29
C GLU A 210 2.01 18.91 -8.06
N ALA A 211 2.42 18.23 -6.99
CA ALA A 211 1.85 16.94 -6.60
C ALA A 211 0.38 17.09 -6.16
N GLY A 212 0.08 18.11 -5.36
CA GLY A 212 -1.27 18.44 -4.93
C GLY A 212 -2.22 18.70 -6.11
N GLN A 213 -1.80 19.50 -7.09
CA GLN A 213 -2.58 19.76 -8.32
C GLN A 213 -2.84 18.47 -9.12
N THR A 214 -1.84 17.59 -9.24
CA THR A 214 -2.02 16.29 -9.90
C THR A 214 -3.06 15.44 -9.19
N LEU A 215 -2.99 15.36 -7.85
CA LEU A 215 -3.92 14.60 -7.02
C LEU A 215 -5.34 15.17 -7.09
N GLN A 216 -5.50 16.50 -7.05
CA GLN A 216 -6.80 17.14 -7.23
C GLN A 216 -7.42 16.80 -8.58
N GLY A 217 -6.61 16.77 -9.64
CA GLY A 217 -7.03 16.31 -10.97
C GLY A 217 -7.52 14.85 -10.95
N LEU A 218 -6.82 13.95 -10.25
CA LEU A 218 -7.24 12.55 -10.09
C LEU A 218 -8.53 12.42 -9.27
N VAL A 219 -8.68 13.18 -8.19
CA VAL A 219 -9.92 13.23 -7.40
C VAL A 219 -11.11 13.71 -8.24
N ALA A 220 -10.90 14.73 -9.08
CA ALA A 220 -11.95 15.27 -9.95
C ALA A 220 -12.33 14.30 -11.08
N ALA A 221 -11.36 13.53 -11.61
CA ALA A 221 -11.58 12.54 -12.67
C ALA A 221 -12.27 11.27 -12.17
N ALA A 222 -12.05 10.88 -10.91
CA ALA A 222 -12.67 9.69 -10.33
C ALA A 222 -14.06 10.01 -9.78
N SER A 223 -15.09 9.47 -10.44
CA SER A 223 -16.49 9.61 -9.98
C SER A 223 -16.67 8.95 -8.61
N PRO A 224 -17.29 9.59 -7.62
CA PRO A 224 -17.58 8.98 -6.33
C PRO A 224 -18.53 7.79 -6.43
N ASP A 225 -19.42 7.78 -7.43
CA ASP A 225 -20.43 6.74 -7.61
C ASP A 225 -19.89 5.51 -8.38
N TYR A 226 -18.91 5.69 -9.25
CA TYR A 226 -18.39 4.62 -10.12
C TYR A 226 -16.96 4.21 -9.81
N ARG A 227 -16.15 5.11 -9.23
CA ARG A 227 -14.74 4.87 -8.89
C ARG A 227 -14.37 5.35 -7.48
N PRO A 228 -15.12 4.90 -6.45
CA PRO A 228 -14.96 5.37 -5.08
C PRO A 228 -13.57 5.06 -4.51
N LEU A 229 -13.02 3.88 -4.79
CA LEU A 229 -11.73 3.46 -4.23
C LEU A 229 -10.56 4.22 -4.87
N SER A 230 -10.61 4.44 -6.19
CA SER A 230 -9.61 5.27 -6.90
C SER A 230 -9.62 6.71 -6.37
N ARG A 231 -10.81 7.27 -6.17
CA ARG A 231 -10.98 8.60 -5.58
C ARG A 231 -10.43 8.68 -4.15
N ALA A 232 -10.73 7.69 -3.32
CA ALA A 232 -10.29 7.64 -1.93
C ALA A 232 -8.77 7.53 -1.80
N ARG A 233 -8.09 6.79 -2.69
CA ARG A 233 -6.62 6.75 -2.72
C ARG A 233 -6.01 8.10 -3.03
N ALA A 234 -6.56 8.83 -4.00
CA ALA A 234 -6.11 10.19 -4.32
C ALA A 234 -6.37 11.15 -3.14
N LEU A 235 -7.53 11.07 -2.48
CA LEU A 235 -7.86 11.84 -1.27
C LEU A 235 -6.88 11.55 -0.12
N THR A 236 -6.51 10.29 0.08
CA THR A 236 -5.52 9.89 1.12
C THR A 236 -4.18 10.58 0.90
N LEU A 237 -3.69 10.61 -0.33
CA LEU A 237 -2.43 11.30 -0.65
C LEU A 237 -2.56 12.82 -0.55
N CYS A 238 -3.70 13.41 -0.94
CA CYS A 238 -3.98 14.83 -0.70
C CYS A 238 -3.93 15.16 0.79
N ALA A 239 -4.58 14.33 1.62
CA ALA A 239 -4.59 14.47 3.07
C ALA A 239 -3.17 14.37 3.67
N SER A 240 -2.37 13.41 3.20
CA SER A 240 -0.98 13.24 3.62
C SER A 240 -0.14 14.48 3.27
N GLY A 241 -0.25 14.98 2.04
CA GLY A 241 0.45 16.20 1.60
C GLY A 241 0.03 17.44 2.41
N MET A 242 -1.26 17.60 2.67
CA MET A 242 -1.79 18.70 3.49
C MET A 242 -1.32 18.59 4.95
N GLY A 243 -1.31 17.37 5.51
CA GLY A 243 -0.78 17.13 6.86
C GLY A 243 0.71 17.42 6.97
N ALA A 244 1.49 17.12 5.94
CA ALA A 244 2.91 17.45 5.89
C ALA A 244 3.13 18.97 5.83
N LEU A 245 2.37 19.69 5.00
CA LEU A 245 2.39 21.16 4.94
C LEU A 245 1.99 21.79 6.28
N ALA A 246 0.93 21.27 6.92
CA ALA A 246 0.50 21.71 8.24
C ALA A 246 1.62 21.58 9.28
N ALA A 247 2.32 20.44 9.29
CA ALA A 247 3.43 20.21 10.21
C ALA A 247 4.63 21.14 9.91
N MET A 248 4.93 21.38 8.63
CA MET A 248 6.06 22.25 8.21
C MET A 248 5.79 23.73 8.52
N ALA A 249 4.55 24.18 8.36
CA ALA A 249 4.14 25.57 8.58
C ALA A 249 3.60 25.83 10.00
N ASN A 250 3.39 24.78 10.81
CA ASN A 250 2.68 24.83 12.08
C ASN A 250 1.28 25.48 11.93
N ASP A 251 0.55 25.05 10.87
CA ASP A 251 -0.74 25.60 10.47
C ASP A 251 -1.89 24.66 10.92
N PRO A 252 -2.69 25.06 11.93
CA PRO A 252 -3.80 24.24 12.42
C PRO A 252 -4.95 24.13 11.39
N ASP A 253 -5.19 25.14 10.55
CA ASP A 253 -6.25 25.11 9.55
C ASP A 253 -5.92 24.06 8.46
N ALA A 254 -4.67 23.98 8.03
CA ALA A 254 -4.21 22.94 7.13
C ALA A 254 -4.28 21.52 7.77
N ALA A 255 -4.02 21.41 9.08
CA ALA A 255 -4.21 20.15 9.81
C ALA A 255 -5.68 19.70 9.86
N ASP A 256 -6.60 20.63 10.07
CA ASP A 256 -8.04 20.35 10.04
C ASP A 256 -8.52 19.97 8.63
N GLN A 257 -8.02 20.61 7.59
CA GLN A 257 -8.30 20.22 6.20
C GLN A 257 -7.80 18.82 5.90
N ALA A 258 -6.59 18.47 6.34
CA ALA A 258 -6.06 17.10 6.19
C ALA A 258 -6.98 16.09 6.87
N ARG A 259 -7.47 16.37 8.07
CA ARG A 259 -8.42 15.50 8.79
C ARG A 259 -9.71 15.29 7.98
N VAL A 260 -10.31 16.35 7.44
CA VAL A 260 -11.53 16.26 6.62
C VAL A 260 -11.30 15.37 5.39
N LEU A 261 -10.15 15.50 4.72
CA LEU A 261 -9.81 14.68 3.57
C LEU A 261 -9.60 13.20 3.96
N PHE A 262 -8.95 12.92 5.10
CA PHE A 262 -8.82 11.55 5.62
C PHE A 262 -10.18 10.95 5.97
N ASP A 263 -11.07 11.69 6.61
CA ASP A 263 -12.42 11.23 6.95
C ASP A 263 -13.21 10.92 5.66
N ALA A 264 -13.17 11.80 4.65
CA ALA A 264 -13.80 11.56 3.36
C ALA A 264 -13.25 10.34 2.60
N ALA A 265 -11.95 10.05 2.72
CA ALA A 265 -11.36 8.83 2.16
C ALA A 265 -11.78 7.58 2.95
N ALA A 266 -11.80 7.64 4.28
CA ALA A 266 -12.19 6.54 5.16
C ALA A 266 -13.66 6.13 4.98
N ASP A 267 -14.54 7.07 4.65
CA ASP A 267 -15.94 6.80 4.34
C ASP A 267 -16.13 5.90 3.11
N GLN A 268 -15.18 5.93 2.16
CA GLN A 268 -15.18 5.06 0.98
C GLN A 268 -14.51 3.71 1.25
N PHE A 269 -13.46 3.69 2.08
CA PHE A 269 -12.73 2.49 2.48
C PHE A 269 -13.28 1.96 3.81
N THR A 270 -14.43 1.32 3.80
CA THR A 270 -14.90 0.66 5.03
C THR A 270 -14.11 -0.64 5.27
N PRO A 271 -13.99 -1.09 6.54
CA PRO A 271 -13.33 -2.37 6.87
C PRO A 271 -13.91 -3.58 6.14
N ASP A 272 -15.20 -3.55 5.79
CA ASP A 272 -15.87 -4.64 5.06
C ASP A 272 -15.66 -4.55 3.55
N HIS A 273 -15.54 -3.32 3.03
CA HIS A 273 -15.43 -3.10 1.60
C HIS A 273 -13.98 -3.21 1.11
N SER A 274 -13.03 -2.58 1.78
CA SER A 274 -11.61 -2.60 1.43
C SER A 274 -10.72 -2.52 2.69
N PRO A 275 -10.62 -3.61 3.47
CA PRO A 275 -9.96 -3.61 4.78
C PRO A 275 -8.50 -3.13 4.72
N MET A 276 -7.71 -3.53 3.72
CA MET A 276 -6.29 -3.12 3.66
C MET A 276 -6.12 -1.65 3.26
N ASP A 277 -6.96 -1.13 2.37
CA ASP A 277 -6.96 0.31 2.06
C ASP A 277 -7.37 1.13 3.30
N TRP A 278 -8.38 0.64 4.07
CA TRP A 278 -8.78 1.28 5.32
C TRP A 278 -7.64 1.28 6.36
N VAL A 279 -6.96 0.14 6.55
CA VAL A 279 -5.78 0.06 7.44
C VAL A 279 -4.71 1.05 6.98
N THR A 280 -4.42 1.10 5.69
CA THR A 280 -3.41 2.01 5.12
C THR A 280 -3.71 3.47 5.46
N ILE A 281 -4.98 3.92 5.31
CA ILE A 281 -5.38 5.28 5.71
C ILE A 281 -5.11 5.53 7.19
N GLN A 282 -5.49 4.60 8.07
CA GLN A 282 -5.29 4.80 9.51
C GLN A 282 -3.80 4.89 9.87
N LEU A 283 -2.96 4.10 9.18
CA LEU A 283 -1.50 4.15 9.37
C LEU A 283 -0.89 5.45 8.86
N VAL A 284 -1.29 5.93 7.68
CA VAL A 284 -0.84 7.24 7.17
C VAL A 284 -1.27 8.37 8.10
N ARG A 285 -2.53 8.35 8.53
CA ARG A 285 -3.09 9.34 9.48
C ARG A 285 -2.37 9.31 10.84
N SER A 286 -1.92 8.14 11.32
CA SER A 286 -1.23 8.02 12.59
C SER A 286 0.10 8.76 12.65
N GLN A 287 0.68 9.08 11.49
CA GLN A 287 1.93 9.86 11.37
C GLN A 287 1.70 11.37 11.20
N GLY A 288 0.45 11.77 11.03
CA GLY A 288 0.05 13.14 10.83
C GLY A 288 -0.29 13.89 12.12
N PRO A 289 -0.66 15.17 12.01
CA PRO A 289 -0.97 16.02 13.17
C PRO A 289 -2.25 15.61 13.91
N THR A 290 -3.14 14.84 13.27
CA THR A 290 -4.43 14.40 13.84
C THR A 290 -4.54 12.86 13.82
N PRO A 291 -3.77 12.16 14.69
CA PRO A 291 -3.75 10.70 14.69
C PRO A 291 -5.10 10.10 15.09
N PRO A 292 -5.44 8.88 14.59
CA PRO A 292 -6.67 8.18 14.94
C PRO A 292 -6.70 7.77 16.41
N SER A 293 -7.90 7.43 16.92
CA SER A 293 -8.06 6.93 18.28
C SER A 293 -7.41 5.56 18.47
N GLN A 294 -7.18 5.18 19.72
CA GLN A 294 -6.60 3.88 20.09
C GLN A 294 -7.47 2.71 19.61
N ASP A 295 -8.81 2.86 19.67
CA ASP A 295 -9.73 1.82 19.20
C ASP A 295 -9.61 1.57 17.69
N VAL A 296 -9.46 2.64 16.90
CA VAL A 296 -9.26 2.56 15.46
C VAL A 296 -7.94 1.86 15.12
N LEU A 297 -6.87 2.16 15.84
CA LEU A 297 -5.57 1.50 15.65
C LEU A 297 -5.62 0.03 16.11
N SER A 298 -6.38 -0.30 17.16
CA SER A 298 -6.62 -1.68 17.58
C SER A 298 -7.37 -2.47 16.52
N GLN A 299 -8.40 -1.89 15.92
CA GLN A 299 -9.12 -2.50 14.80
C GLN A 299 -8.21 -2.71 13.58
N ALA A 300 -7.33 -1.77 13.27
CA ALA A 300 -6.36 -1.91 12.17
C ALA A 300 -5.39 -3.08 12.40
N GLU A 301 -4.89 -3.24 13.65
CA GLU A 301 -4.07 -4.39 14.02
C GLU A 301 -4.86 -5.70 13.92
N ASP A 302 -6.11 -5.75 14.40
CA ASP A 302 -6.95 -6.96 14.36
C ASP A 302 -7.21 -7.43 12.92
N LEU A 303 -7.44 -6.50 11.99
CA LEU A 303 -7.66 -6.80 10.57
C LEU A 303 -6.41 -7.40 9.88
N THR A 304 -5.22 -7.13 10.39
CA THR A 304 -3.96 -7.58 9.79
C THR A 304 -3.27 -8.71 10.55
N ARG A 305 -3.71 -9.00 11.78
CA ARG A 305 -3.07 -9.96 12.69
C ARG A 305 -2.93 -11.36 12.11
N GLY A 306 -1.73 -11.93 12.18
CA GLY A 306 -1.43 -13.31 11.80
C GLY A 306 -1.48 -13.60 10.30
N ARG A 307 -1.55 -12.56 9.46
CA ARG A 307 -1.60 -12.70 7.99
C ARG A 307 -0.24 -12.62 7.32
N GLY A 308 0.83 -12.32 8.06
CA GLY A 308 2.19 -12.15 7.50
C GLY A 308 2.32 -10.95 6.56
N LEU A 309 1.51 -9.90 6.78
CA LEU A 309 1.50 -8.68 5.96
C LEU A 309 2.42 -7.61 6.54
N THR A 310 3.05 -6.82 5.68
CA THR A 310 3.82 -5.64 6.08
C THR A 310 2.97 -4.65 6.89
N LEU A 311 1.70 -4.47 6.50
CA LEU A 311 0.75 -3.63 7.21
C LEU A 311 0.49 -4.12 8.65
N GLY A 312 0.62 -5.42 8.93
CA GLY A 312 0.43 -5.97 10.27
C GLY A 312 1.47 -5.46 11.26
N ALA A 313 2.73 -5.51 10.88
CA ALA A 313 3.83 -4.99 11.68
C ALA A 313 3.71 -3.48 11.91
N LEU A 314 3.33 -2.73 10.86
CA LEU A 314 3.10 -1.28 10.95
C LEU A 314 1.88 -0.92 11.80
N ALA A 315 0.79 -1.69 11.72
CA ALA A 315 -0.41 -1.47 12.53
C ALA A 315 -0.12 -1.71 14.02
N LYS A 316 0.61 -2.78 14.32
CA LYS A 316 1.09 -3.08 15.67
C LYS A 316 1.96 -1.94 16.21
N GLU A 317 2.94 -1.49 15.41
CA GLU A 317 3.83 -0.39 15.78
C GLU A 317 3.07 0.92 16.02
N ALA A 318 2.12 1.27 15.16
CA ALA A 318 1.32 2.47 15.32
C ALA A 318 0.44 2.44 16.58
N ARG A 319 -0.22 1.29 16.84
CA ARG A 319 -1.08 1.11 18.02
C ARG A 319 -0.29 1.20 19.33
N TYR A 320 0.73 0.35 19.48
CA TYR A 320 1.54 0.34 20.71
C TYR A 320 2.38 1.60 20.85
N GLY A 321 2.85 2.15 19.72
CA GLY A 321 3.55 3.43 19.73
C GLY A 321 2.69 4.56 20.29
N ARG A 322 1.42 4.63 19.92
CA ARG A 322 0.45 5.59 20.48
C ARG A 322 0.21 5.36 21.97
N GLU A 323 0.06 4.11 22.39
CA GLU A 323 -0.11 3.74 23.80
C GLU A 323 1.10 4.18 24.63
N ILE A 324 2.32 3.88 24.17
CA ILE A 324 3.57 4.30 24.82
C ILE A 324 3.66 5.82 24.94
N ASP A 325 3.29 6.57 23.90
CA ASP A 325 3.32 8.05 23.94
C ASP A 325 2.34 8.61 24.98
N VAL A 326 1.16 8.03 25.11
CA VAL A 326 0.16 8.43 26.13
C VAL A 326 0.69 8.13 27.53
N LEU A 327 1.18 6.90 27.78
CA LEU A 327 1.74 6.51 29.06
C LEU A 327 2.94 7.39 29.46
N ALA A 328 3.82 7.67 28.49
CA ALA A 328 4.96 8.56 28.69
C ALA A 328 4.54 9.99 29.04
N SER A 329 3.49 10.51 28.38
CA SER A 329 2.97 11.86 28.68
C SER A 329 2.35 11.98 30.06
N LEU A 330 1.81 10.88 30.59
CA LEU A 330 1.23 10.79 31.93
C LEU A 330 2.29 10.46 33.01
N GLY A 331 3.52 10.12 32.60
CA GLY A 331 4.56 9.65 33.51
C GLY A 331 4.29 8.26 34.13
N ASP A 332 3.41 7.46 33.49
CA ASP A 332 2.98 6.15 33.96
C ASP A 332 4.05 5.07 33.66
N LEU A 333 4.99 4.90 34.60
CA LEU A 333 6.06 3.91 34.53
C LEU A 333 5.55 2.47 34.67
N ASP A 334 4.48 2.25 35.45
CA ASP A 334 3.89 0.92 35.62
C ASP A 334 3.18 0.46 34.33
N GLY A 335 2.44 1.34 33.70
CA GLY A 335 1.85 1.10 32.37
C GLY A 335 2.91 0.80 31.32
N LEU A 336 4.00 1.56 31.27
CA LEU A 336 5.13 1.27 30.37
C LEU A 336 5.76 -0.11 30.65
N ALA A 337 5.87 -0.52 31.92
CA ALA A 337 6.39 -1.84 32.28
C ALA A 337 5.45 -2.98 31.86
N GLN A 338 4.13 -2.78 31.92
CA GLN A 338 3.16 -3.75 31.47
C GLN A 338 3.23 -3.96 29.94
N VAL A 339 3.31 -2.87 29.17
CA VAL A 339 3.48 -2.94 27.71
C VAL A 339 4.78 -3.66 27.36
N GLU A 340 5.89 -3.31 28.00
CA GLU A 340 7.18 -3.97 27.78
C GLU A 340 7.11 -5.48 28.06
N THR A 341 6.51 -5.87 29.18
CA THR A 341 6.34 -7.28 29.54
C THR A 341 5.54 -8.02 28.47
N GLY A 342 4.46 -7.41 27.97
CA GLY A 342 3.64 -7.97 26.90
C GLY A 342 4.42 -8.18 25.59
N LEU A 343 5.25 -7.21 25.19
CA LEU A 343 6.11 -7.31 24.00
C LEU A 343 7.17 -8.40 24.16
N LEU A 344 7.86 -8.45 25.31
CA LEU A 344 8.87 -9.48 25.60
C LEU A 344 8.28 -10.88 25.65
N ASP A 345 7.08 -11.04 26.19
CA ASP A 345 6.36 -12.31 26.17
C ASP A 345 5.93 -12.72 24.75
N GLY A 346 5.56 -11.76 23.92
CA GLY A 346 5.28 -11.98 22.50
C GLY A 346 6.53 -12.49 21.76
N LEU A 347 7.67 -11.86 21.98
CA LEU A 347 8.97 -12.27 21.42
C LEU A 347 9.41 -13.67 21.86
N ARG A 348 9.18 -14.04 23.12
CA ARG A 348 9.52 -15.38 23.65
C ARG A 348 8.65 -16.49 23.07
N ARG A 349 7.37 -16.21 22.81
CA ARG A 349 6.38 -17.21 22.39
C ARG A 349 6.33 -17.45 20.89
N ARG A 350 7.04 -16.70 20.06
CA ARG A 350 7.04 -16.75 18.59
C ARG A 350 5.93 -17.63 18.01
N ARG A 351 4.76 -17.04 17.76
CA ARG A 351 3.60 -17.76 17.24
C ARG A 351 3.83 -18.17 15.78
N PRO A 352 3.24 -19.29 15.29
CA PRO A 352 3.19 -19.57 13.87
C PRO A 352 2.64 -18.34 13.11
N GLY A 353 3.32 -17.93 12.04
CA GLY A 353 2.97 -16.73 11.27
C GLY A 353 3.60 -15.40 11.77
N THR A 354 4.39 -15.41 12.85
CA THR A 354 5.20 -14.26 13.23
C THR A 354 6.35 -14.09 12.23
N THR A 355 6.40 -12.93 11.58
CA THR A 355 7.44 -12.60 10.61
C THR A 355 8.66 -11.95 11.26
N GLU A 356 9.77 -11.88 10.53
CA GLU A 356 10.95 -11.11 10.96
C GLU A 356 10.62 -9.62 11.10
N LEU A 357 9.66 -9.13 10.30
CA LEU A 357 9.18 -7.76 10.37
C LEU A 357 8.38 -7.49 11.66
N ASP A 358 7.60 -8.46 12.16
CA ASP A 358 6.94 -8.36 13.46
C ASP A 358 7.97 -8.25 14.58
N TRP A 359 9.08 -9.01 14.49
CA TRP A 359 10.19 -8.89 15.43
C TRP A 359 10.84 -7.50 15.37
N ALA A 360 11.09 -6.97 14.17
CA ALA A 360 11.65 -5.63 14.01
C ALA A 360 10.74 -4.54 14.60
N ALA A 361 9.42 -4.66 14.40
CA ALA A 361 8.45 -3.76 15.02
C ALA A 361 8.49 -3.83 16.56
N ASP A 362 8.61 -5.03 17.14
CA ASP A 362 8.75 -5.20 18.59
C ASP A 362 10.03 -4.54 19.12
N GLN A 363 11.16 -4.64 18.40
CA GLN A 363 12.40 -3.96 18.82
C GLN A 363 12.25 -2.43 18.76
N VAL A 364 11.58 -1.89 17.74
CA VAL A 364 11.28 -0.46 17.67
C VAL A 364 10.42 -0.01 18.84
N LEU A 365 9.41 -0.78 19.22
CA LEU A 365 8.53 -0.49 20.37
C LEU A 365 9.29 -0.54 21.70
N LEU A 366 10.15 -1.54 21.91
CA LEU A 366 11.02 -1.62 23.07
C LEU A 366 11.99 -0.42 23.14
N GLY A 367 12.53 0.01 22.00
CA GLY A 367 13.34 1.23 21.88
C GLY A 367 12.56 2.49 22.27
N ARG A 368 11.28 2.61 21.89
CA ARG A 368 10.40 3.73 22.32
C ARG A 368 10.16 3.72 23.83
N ILE A 369 9.92 2.56 24.42
CA ILE A 369 9.75 2.43 25.89
C ILE A 369 11.04 2.86 26.61
N ALA A 370 12.20 2.38 26.15
CA ALA A 370 13.49 2.76 26.73
C ALA A 370 13.72 4.27 26.63
N MET A 371 13.41 4.89 25.49
CA MET A 371 13.49 6.34 25.31
C MET A 371 12.53 7.09 26.25
N ALA A 372 11.29 6.61 26.41
CA ALA A 372 10.31 7.20 27.33
C ALA A 372 10.82 7.14 28.78
N ARG A 373 11.31 5.99 29.20
CA ARG A 373 11.90 5.82 30.55
C ARG A 373 13.14 6.69 30.80
N SER A 374 14.03 6.74 29.81
CA SER A 374 15.22 7.60 29.90
C SER A 374 14.84 9.06 30.14
N ARG A 375 13.80 9.56 29.47
CA ARG A 375 13.30 10.93 29.72
C ARG A 375 12.67 11.13 31.09
N LEU A 376 11.97 10.12 31.59
CA LEU A 376 11.24 10.20 32.88
C LEU A 376 12.14 9.97 34.10
N THR A 377 13.12 9.07 34.00
CA THR A 377 13.90 8.59 35.15
C THR A 377 15.40 8.78 34.99
N GLY A 378 15.89 9.21 33.81
CA GLY A 378 17.33 9.28 33.55
C GLY A 378 18.01 7.92 33.36
N THR A 379 17.26 6.83 33.20
CA THR A 379 17.83 5.50 32.99
C THR A 379 18.48 5.36 31.62
N ASP A 380 19.63 4.67 31.57
CA ASP A 380 20.32 4.40 30.29
C ASP A 380 19.56 3.34 29.46
N GLY A 381 19.21 3.70 28.24
CA GLY A 381 18.57 2.81 27.24
C GLY A 381 19.53 2.22 26.19
N SER A 382 20.85 2.46 26.34
CA SER A 382 21.86 2.09 25.36
C SER A 382 21.93 0.57 25.05
N GLY A 383 21.49 -0.27 25.97
CA GLY A 383 21.46 -1.73 25.83
C GLY A 383 20.61 -2.25 24.65
N LEU A 384 19.65 -1.44 24.13
CA LEU A 384 18.83 -1.82 23.01
C LEU A 384 19.40 -1.42 21.63
N ARG A 385 20.51 -0.72 21.60
CA ARG A 385 21.10 -0.17 20.37
C ARG A 385 21.35 -1.23 19.30
N LEU A 386 21.96 -2.36 19.67
CA LEU A 386 22.27 -3.43 18.71
C LEU A 386 20.99 -4.01 18.12
N ALA A 387 19.99 -4.28 18.95
CA ALA A 387 18.70 -4.80 18.49
C ALA A 387 17.97 -3.82 17.54
N LEU A 388 18.09 -2.51 17.77
CA LEU A 388 17.54 -1.49 16.87
C LEU A 388 18.28 -1.43 15.53
N ILE A 389 19.61 -1.59 15.52
CA ILE A 389 20.40 -1.68 14.29
C ILE A 389 19.98 -2.91 13.47
N GLU A 390 19.82 -4.05 14.11
CA GLU A 390 19.35 -5.29 13.47
C GLU A 390 17.90 -5.13 12.98
N ALA A 391 17.02 -4.50 13.75
CA ALA A 391 15.66 -4.20 13.34
C ALA A 391 15.60 -3.28 12.12
N ALA A 392 16.46 -2.26 12.05
CA ALA A 392 16.57 -1.40 10.89
C ALA A 392 17.04 -2.16 9.64
N ALA A 393 18.02 -3.05 9.79
CA ALA A 393 18.50 -3.91 8.71
C ALA A 393 17.39 -4.84 8.20
N THR A 394 16.71 -5.55 9.10
CA THR A 394 15.58 -6.43 8.78
C THR A 394 14.45 -5.68 8.06
N ALA A 395 14.09 -4.50 8.56
CA ALA A 395 13.04 -3.70 7.92
C ALA A 395 13.44 -3.25 6.50
N ARG A 396 14.72 -2.92 6.25
CA ARG A 396 15.23 -2.61 4.90
C ARG A 396 15.22 -3.84 3.99
N GLU A 397 15.64 -5.00 4.50
CA GLU A 397 15.63 -6.26 3.75
C GLU A 397 14.21 -6.65 3.34
N GLN A 398 13.22 -6.37 4.17
CA GLN A 398 11.81 -6.59 3.86
C GLN A 398 11.16 -5.46 3.05
N GLY A 399 11.89 -4.36 2.78
CA GLY A 399 11.40 -3.23 2.01
C GLY A 399 10.46 -2.29 2.77
N VAL A 400 10.51 -2.27 4.11
CA VAL A 400 9.67 -1.39 4.95
C VAL A 400 10.51 -0.23 5.50
N ARG A 401 10.75 0.74 4.63
CA ARG A 401 11.59 1.90 4.89
C ARG A 401 11.16 2.70 6.12
N SER A 402 9.87 2.94 6.32
CA SER A 402 9.36 3.73 7.44
C SER A 402 9.71 3.13 8.81
N LEU A 403 9.70 1.80 8.92
CA LEU A 403 10.10 1.11 10.15
C LEU A 403 11.62 1.17 10.35
N ALA A 404 12.40 1.04 9.28
CA ALA A 404 13.86 1.18 9.33
C ALA A 404 14.28 2.57 9.79
N GLU A 405 13.68 3.62 9.23
CA GLU A 405 13.96 5.01 9.61
C GLU A 405 13.62 5.30 11.09
N ARG A 406 12.54 4.71 11.61
CA ARG A 406 12.21 4.82 13.05
C ARG A 406 13.23 4.14 13.95
N ALA A 407 13.70 2.95 13.55
CA ALA A 407 14.74 2.24 14.28
C ALA A 407 16.06 3.04 14.30
N ASP A 408 16.45 3.62 13.17
CA ASP A 408 17.63 4.49 13.06
C ASP A 408 17.52 5.73 13.96
N GLN A 409 16.39 6.44 13.91
CA GLN A 409 16.13 7.62 14.74
C GLN A 409 16.19 7.31 16.25
N LEU A 410 15.66 6.15 16.67
CA LEU A 410 15.77 5.71 18.05
C LEU A 410 17.20 5.38 18.43
N THR A 411 17.94 4.72 17.55
CA THR A 411 19.36 4.41 17.75
C THR A 411 20.18 5.67 17.96
N GLU A 412 20.00 6.69 17.11
CA GLU A 412 20.68 7.98 17.24
C GLU A 412 20.35 8.70 18.55
N ARG A 413 19.05 8.76 18.91
CA ARG A 413 18.60 9.45 20.13
C ARG A 413 19.09 8.78 21.42
N LEU A 414 19.11 7.45 21.45
CA LEU A 414 19.65 6.69 22.60
C LEU A 414 21.17 6.86 22.77
N CYS A 415 21.90 7.25 21.68
CA CYS A 415 23.31 7.59 21.78
C CYS A 415 23.58 8.97 22.40
N VAL A 416 22.66 9.93 22.23
CA VAL A 416 22.82 11.31 22.72
C VAL A 416 22.47 11.43 24.21
N THR A 417 21.67 10.51 24.73
CA THR A 417 21.24 10.51 26.15
C THR A 417 22.17 9.70 27.08
N ALA A 418 23.15 8.98 26.55
CA ALA A 418 24.21 8.28 27.24
C ALA A 418 25.46 9.16 27.38
#